data_e42432c55a2a843e5c0d9a13d546a4f6
#
_entry.id   e42432c55a2a843e5c0d9a13d546a4f6
#
_cell.length_a   1.000
_cell.length_b   1.000
_cell.length_c   1.000
_cell.angle_alpha   90.00
_cell.angle_beta   90.00
_cell.angle_gamma   90.00
#
_symmetry.space_group_name_H-M   'P 1'
#
loop_
_entity.id
_entity.type
_entity.pdbx_description
1 polymer ?
#
loop_
_entity_poly.entity_id
_entity_poly.type
_entity_poly.pdbx_seq_one_letter_code
_entity_poly.pdbx_strand_id
1 'polypeptide(L)'
;MREHPENDLSYPADRFSRVRPEPQDFDALADEPDPAEVAERNKRSTRQAITFAACSVVITLLVGFVLKAIPGISENTWAVLTSIPPVVALLACAVIMVRKLNRYERWVPWMGVFWLPMVPFTMVVLIITIGKLAT
;
A
#
# COMPACT_ATOMS: atom_id res chain seq x y z
N MET A 1 -29.47 48.72 14.80
CA MET A 1 -29.47 48.14 14.63
C MET A 1 -29.45 47.43 14.56
N ARG A 2 -29.42 46.97 14.49
CA ARG A 2 -29.35 46.22 14.51
C ARG A 2 -28.43 45.66 14.05
N GLU A 3 -27.69 45.66 14.40
CA GLU A 3 -26.67 45.01 14.20
C GLU A 3 -26.77 43.66 14.33
N HIS A 4 -27.69 43.18 14.65
CA HIS A 4 -28.01 41.86 14.66
C HIS A 4 -27.68 41.14 13.42
N PRO A 5 -27.91 41.63 12.22
CA PRO A 5 -27.49 41.00 10.99
C PRO A 5 -26.00 40.79 10.92
N GLU A 6 -25.26 41.72 11.45
CA GLU A 6 -23.84 41.57 11.49
C GLU A 6 -23.42 40.44 12.37
N ASN A 7 -24.10 40.33 13.48
CA ASN A 7 -23.83 39.22 14.37
C ASN A 7 -24.18 37.88 13.73
N ASP A 8 -25.22 37.89 12.93
CA ASP A 8 -25.58 36.69 12.21
C ASP A 8 -24.52 36.28 11.25
N LEU A 9 -23.85 37.21 10.63
CA LEU A 9 -22.76 36.90 9.73
C LEU A 9 -21.55 36.34 10.48
N SER A 10 -21.31 36.84 11.66
CA SER A 10 -20.22 36.29 12.46
C SER A 10 -20.58 34.96 13.10
N TYR A 11 -21.86 34.69 13.20
CA TYR A 11 -22.33 33.46 13.80
C TYR A 11 -21.81 32.21 13.13
N PRO A 12 -21.77 32.08 11.80
CA PRO A 12 -21.14 30.96 11.17
C PRO A 12 -19.66 30.83 11.50
N ALA A 13 -18.95 31.96 11.59
CA ALA A 13 -17.57 31.96 11.97
C ALA A 13 -17.40 31.41 13.38
N ASP A 14 -18.28 31.79 14.30
CA ASP A 14 -18.24 31.24 15.63
C ASP A 14 -18.49 29.74 15.66
N ARG A 15 -19.36 29.26 14.80
CA ARG A 15 -19.59 27.83 14.70
C ARG A 15 -18.33 27.11 14.27
N PHE A 16 -17.66 27.64 13.29
CA PHE A 16 -16.40 27.04 12.84
C PHE A 16 -15.36 27.09 13.92
N SER A 17 -15.30 28.15 14.66
CA SER A 17 -14.38 28.27 15.78
C SER A 17 -14.71 27.26 16.88
N ARG A 18 -15.97 27.00 17.10
CA ARG A 18 -16.36 25.99 18.08
C ARG A 18 -16.04 24.59 17.62
N VAL A 19 -16.22 24.34 16.34
CA VAL A 19 -15.88 23.04 15.77
C VAL A 19 -14.38 22.83 15.80
N ARG A 20 -13.63 23.90 15.68
CA ARG A 20 -12.20 23.84 15.83
C ARG A 20 -11.87 24.18 17.27
N PRO A 21 -11.51 23.27 18.10
CA PRO A 21 -11.13 23.57 19.47
C PRO A 21 -9.74 24.19 19.51
N GLU A 22 -9.66 25.46 19.19
CA GLU A 22 -8.40 26.16 19.08
C GLU A 22 -7.51 26.04 20.30
N PRO A 23 -8.01 26.25 21.52
CA PRO A 23 -7.15 26.12 22.68
C PRO A 23 -6.61 24.72 22.86
N GLN A 24 -7.39 23.74 22.43
CA GLN A 24 -6.99 22.37 22.57
C GLN A 24 -5.99 21.98 21.49
N ASP A 25 -5.98 22.70 20.39
CA ASP A 25 -5.07 22.43 19.30
C ASP A 25 -3.63 22.62 19.70
N PHE A 26 -3.35 23.54 20.59
CA PHE A 26 -1.97 23.74 21.06
C PHE A 26 -1.47 22.52 21.82
N ASP A 27 -2.30 21.92 22.64
CA ASP A 27 -1.94 20.72 23.35
C ASP A 27 -1.83 19.54 22.39
N ALA A 28 -2.71 19.45 21.42
CA ALA A 28 -2.67 18.42 20.40
C ALA A 28 -1.39 18.55 19.56
N LEU A 29 -1.00 19.77 19.21
CA LEU A 29 0.23 20.00 18.48
C LEU A 29 1.47 19.65 19.30
N ALA A 30 1.42 19.90 20.61
CA ALA A 30 2.50 19.51 21.50
C ALA A 30 2.63 17.99 21.61
N ASP A 31 1.51 17.29 21.45
CA ASP A 31 1.49 15.83 21.50
C ASP A 31 1.75 15.20 20.13
N GLU A 32 1.88 15.99 19.08
CA GLU A 32 2.22 15.46 17.77
C GLU A 32 3.60 14.80 17.81
N PRO A 33 3.74 13.66 17.15
CA PRO A 33 5.03 12.99 17.11
C PRO A 33 6.09 13.87 16.45
N ASP A 34 7.30 13.78 16.96
CA ASP A 34 8.44 14.50 16.42
C ASP A 34 8.57 14.21 14.92
N PRO A 35 8.84 15.23 14.08
CA PRO A 35 9.08 15.01 12.66
C PRO A 35 10.15 13.96 12.38
N ALA A 36 11.18 13.88 13.21
CA ALA A 36 12.21 12.85 13.08
C ALA A 36 11.63 11.45 13.28
N GLU A 37 10.76 11.29 14.26
CA GLU A 37 10.10 10.02 14.55
C GLU A 37 9.16 9.61 13.42
N VAL A 38 8.41 10.55 12.87
CA VAL A 38 7.55 10.32 11.71
C VAL A 38 8.37 9.90 10.51
N ALA A 39 9.48 10.58 10.25
CA ALA A 39 10.37 10.24 9.14
C ALA A 39 10.94 8.83 9.30
N GLU A 40 11.29 8.44 10.52
CA GLU A 40 11.81 7.11 10.80
C GLU A 40 10.75 6.03 10.58
N ARG A 41 9.52 6.27 11.03
CA ARG A 41 8.40 5.35 10.77
C ARG A 41 8.15 5.19 9.28
N ASN A 42 8.24 6.28 8.52
CA ASN A 42 8.06 6.26 7.08
C ASN A 42 9.13 5.44 6.40
N LYS A 43 10.37 5.66 6.81
CA LYS A 43 11.51 4.92 6.29
C LYS A 43 11.36 3.43 6.57
N ARG A 44 10.89 3.09 7.76
CA ARG A 44 10.63 1.71 8.16
C ARG A 44 9.53 1.07 7.32
N SER A 45 8.43 1.78 7.12
CA SER A 45 7.31 1.30 6.29
C SER A 45 7.73 1.09 4.85
N THR A 46 8.47 2.04 4.28
CA THR A 46 9.01 1.93 2.92
C THR A 46 9.95 0.74 2.80
N ARG A 47 10.82 0.56 3.79
CA ARG A 47 11.75 -0.56 3.81
C ARG A 47 11.01 -1.90 3.86
N GLN A 48 9.97 -1.99 4.67
CA GLN A 48 9.14 -3.19 4.76
C GLN A 48 8.47 -3.50 3.42
N ALA A 49 7.91 -2.47 2.76
CA ALA A 49 7.26 -2.64 1.48
C ALA A 49 8.23 -3.11 0.39
N ILE A 50 9.41 -2.51 0.34
CA ILE A 50 10.46 -2.89 -0.62
C ILE A 50 10.94 -4.32 -0.34
N THR A 51 11.13 -4.67 0.94
CA THR A 51 11.55 -6.02 1.33
C THR A 51 10.50 -7.04 0.93
N PHE A 52 9.23 -6.73 1.13
CA PHE A 52 8.11 -7.60 0.71
C PHE A 52 8.15 -7.85 -0.80
N ALA A 53 8.32 -6.79 -1.59
CA ALA A 53 8.39 -6.91 -3.05
C ALA A 53 9.61 -7.74 -3.49
N ALA A 54 10.77 -7.47 -2.91
CA ALA A 54 11.99 -8.21 -3.22
C ALA A 54 11.84 -9.68 -2.87
N CYS A 55 11.30 -10.00 -1.70
CA CYS A 55 11.04 -11.38 -1.28
C CYS A 55 10.08 -12.09 -2.22
N SER A 56 9.02 -11.42 -2.67
CA SER A 56 8.04 -12.05 -3.56
C SER A 56 8.66 -12.35 -4.92
N VAL A 57 9.51 -11.48 -5.45
CA VAL A 57 10.23 -11.72 -6.70
C VAL A 57 11.18 -12.91 -6.54
N VAL A 58 11.96 -12.93 -5.46
CA VAL A 58 12.90 -14.00 -5.19
C VAL A 58 12.19 -15.34 -5.05
N ILE A 59 11.08 -15.37 -4.30
CA ILE A 59 10.28 -16.59 -4.12
C ILE A 59 9.74 -17.08 -5.47
N THR A 60 9.25 -16.18 -6.32
CA THR A 60 8.75 -16.53 -7.65
C THR A 60 9.83 -17.15 -8.50
N LEU A 61 11.02 -16.56 -8.50
CA LEU A 61 12.16 -17.09 -9.26
C LEU A 61 12.61 -18.45 -8.73
N LEU A 62 12.66 -18.61 -7.41
CA LEU A 62 13.03 -19.88 -6.79
C LEU A 62 12.01 -20.97 -7.13
N VAL A 63 10.72 -20.68 -7.02
CA VAL A 63 9.67 -21.64 -7.38
C VAL A 63 9.80 -22.03 -8.84
N GLY A 64 9.96 -21.05 -9.74
CA GLY A 64 10.14 -21.33 -11.16
C GLY A 64 11.36 -22.22 -11.44
N PHE A 65 12.46 -21.91 -10.77
CA PHE A 65 13.71 -22.69 -10.94
C PHE A 65 13.57 -24.11 -10.39
N VAL A 66 13.02 -24.26 -9.20
CA VAL A 66 12.84 -25.58 -8.57
C VAL A 66 11.87 -26.42 -9.40
N LEU A 67 10.77 -25.86 -9.86
CA LEU A 67 9.81 -26.56 -10.70
C LEU A 67 10.43 -27.00 -12.03
N LYS A 68 11.28 -26.15 -12.61
CA LYS A 68 11.97 -26.48 -13.84
C LYS A 68 12.97 -27.64 -13.66
N ALA A 69 13.52 -27.79 -12.46
CA ALA A 69 14.45 -28.86 -12.14
C ALA A 69 13.77 -30.22 -11.94
N ILE A 70 12.44 -30.24 -11.73
CA ILE A 70 11.70 -31.49 -11.53
C ILE A 70 11.40 -32.10 -12.89
N PRO A 71 11.86 -33.35 -13.15
CA PRO A 71 11.57 -33.99 -14.43
C PRO A 71 10.09 -34.40 -14.50
N GLY A 72 9.53 -34.31 -15.70
CA GLY A 72 8.15 -34.73 -15.93
C GLY A 72 7.09 -33.65 -15.78
N ILE A 73 7.47 -32.44 -15.38
CA ILE A 73 6.52 -31.32 -15.32
C ILE A 73 6.36 -30.74 -16.74
N SER A 74 5.11 -30.64 -17.17
CA SER A 74 4.82 -30.03 -18.46
C SER A 74 5.06 -28.52 -18.40
N GLU A 75 5.37 -27.94 -19.56
CA GLU A 75 5.58 -26.48 -19.68
C GLU A 75 4.35 -25.70 -19.16
N ASN A 76 3.16 -26.21 -19.44
CA ASN A 76 1.92 -25.55 -19.02
C ASN A 76 1.76 -25.60 -17.49
N THR A 77 2.02 -26.75 -16.90
CA THR A 77 1.96 -26.90 -15.44
C THR A 77 3.01 -26.02 -14.77
N TRP A 78 4.24 -25.99 -15.31
CA TRP A 78 5.28 -25.12 -14.83
C TRP A 78 4.86 -23.65 -14.85
N ALA A 79 4.31 -23.20 -15.98
CA ALA A 79 3.88 -21.81 -16.13
C ALA A 79 2.79 -21.43 -15.14
N VAL A 80 1.78 -22.30 -14.98
CA VAL A 80 0.68 -22.05 -14.04
C VAL A 80 1.18 -22.00 -12.59
N LEU A 81 1.98 -22.97 -12.19
CA LEU A 81 2.50 -23.05 -10.81
C LEU A 81 3.43 -21.88 -10.50
N THR A 82 4.23 -21.43 -11.48
CA THR A 82 5.13 -20.29 -11.29
C THR A 82 4.37 -18.97 -11.19
N SER A 83 3.17 -18.88 -11.76
CA SER A 83 2.35 -17.67 -11.68
C SER A 83 1.63 -17.49 -10.34
N ILE A 84 1.51 -18.53 -9.54
CA ILE A 84 0.78 -18.48 -8.26
C ILE A 84 1.45 -17.53 -7.26
N PRO A 85 2.77 -17.63 -6.97
CA PRO A 85 3.41 -16.77 -5.98
C PRO A 85 3.23 -15.26 -6.24
N PRO A 86 3.45 -14.74 -7.44
CA PRO A 86 3.28 -13.31 -7.66
C PRO A 86 1.83 -12.86 -7.53
N VAL A 87 0.85 -13.69 -7.93
CA VAL A 87 -0.56 -13.36 -7.78
C VAL A 87 -0.93 -13.32 -6.29
N VAL A 88 -0.51 -14.33 -5.52
CA VAL A 88 -0.76 -14.36 -4.08
C VAL A 88 -0.10 -13.16 -3.39
N ALA A 89 1.13 -12.83 -3.76
CA ALA A 89 1.85 -11.68 -3.21
C ALA A 89 1.13 -10.37 -3.55
N LEU A 90 0.63 -10.24 -4.76
CA LEU A 90 -0.12 -9.06 -5.18
C LEU A 90 -1.39 -8.89 -4.35
N LEU A 91 -2.15 -9.97 -4.17
CA LEU A 91 -3.36 -9.96 -3.35
C LEU A 91 -3.05 -9.64 -1.89
N ALA A 92 -1.97 -10.23 -1.34
CA ALA A 92 -1.54 -9.94 0.02
C ALA A 92 -1.15 -8.46 0.18
N CYS A 93 -0.44 -7.90 -0.79
CA CYS A 93 -0.08 -6.49 -0.79
C CYS A 93 -1.33 -5.60 -0.82
N ALA A 94 -2.32 -5.95 -1.64
CA ALA A 94 -3.58 -5.23 -1.71
C ALA A 94 -4.32 -5.27 -0.36
N VAL A 95 -4.37 -6.43 0.28
CA VAL A 95 -5.02 -6.59 1.59
C VAL A 95 -4.30 -5.75 2.65
N ILE A 96 -2.96 -5.78 2.67
CA ILE A 96 -2.16 -4.97 3.60
C ILE A 96 -2.44 -3.48 3.36
N MET A 97 -2.48 -3.06 2.11
CA MET A 97 -2.76 -1.67 1.75
C MET A 97 -4.13 -1.23 2.26
N VAL A 98 -5.16 -2.05 2.04
CA VAL A 98 -6.53 -1.74 2.48
C VAL A 98 -6.59 -1.70 4.02
N ARG A 99 -5.94 -2.64 4.70
CA ARG A 99 -5.90 -2.65 6.17
C ARG A 99 -5.22 -1.40 6.73
N LYS A 100 -4.11 -0.99 6.12
CA LYS A 100 -3.41 0.23 6.54
C LYS A 100 -4.24 1.47 6.27
N LEU A 101 -4.94 1.52 5.14
CA LEU A 101 -5.84 2.60 4.82
C LEU A 101 -6.97 2.70 5.85
N ASN A 102 -7.57 1.57 6.21
CA ASN A 102 -8.67 1.54 7.20
C ASN A 102 -8.23 1.94 8.60
N ARG A 103 -6.94 1.74 8.92
CA ARG A 103 -6.37 2.14 10.21
C ARG A 103 -5.76 3.53 10.19
N TYR A 104 -5.88 4.24 9.07
CA TYR A 104 -5.25 5.56 8.88
C TYR A 104 -3.73 5.51 9.06
N GLU A 105 -3.14 4.34 8.83
CA GLU A 105 -1.69 4.17 8.83
C GLU A 105 -1.12 4.56 7.47
N ARG A 106 0.21 4.66 7.39
CA ARG A 106 0.86 5.00 6.14
C ARG A 106 0.79 3.85 5.15
N TRP A 107 -0.05 4.03 4.15
CA TRP A 107 -0.26 3.07 3.08
C TRP A 107 0.45 3.46 1.78
N VAL A 108 0.92 4.72 1.68
CA VAL A 108 1.50 5.26 0.45
C VAL A 108 2.71 4.46 -0.04
N PRO A 109 3.69 4.07 0.81
CA PRO A 109 4.79 3.23 0.34
C PRO A 109 4.33 1.89 -0.21
N TRP A 110 3.30 1.29 0.40
CA TRP A 110 2.74 0.03 -0.07
C TRP A 110 2.02 0.18 -1.39
N MET A 111 1.36 1.31 -1.61
CA MET A 111 0.74 1.63 -2.89
C MET A 111 1.80 1.77 -3.99
N GLY A 112 2.91 2.44 -3.70
CA GLY A 112 4.03 2.56 -4.62
C GLY A 112 4.61 1.20 -4.99
N VAL A 113 4.83 0.33 -4.01
CA VAL A 113 5.33 -1.03 -4.23
C VAL A 113 4.30 -1.87 -5.01
N PHE A 114 3.02 -1.71 -4.72
CA PHE A 114 1.96 -2.41 -5.44
C PHE A 114 1.98 -2.06 -6.92
N TRP A 115 1.98 -0.76 -7.25
CA TRP A 115 1.83 -0.32 -8.63
C TRP A 115 3.12 -0.38 -9.45
N LEU A 116 4.26 -0.06 -8.85
CA LEU A 116 5.52 0.04 -9.59
C LEU A 116 6.15 -1.33 -9.88
N PRO A 117 6.54 -2.13 -8.87
CA PRO A 117 7.15 -3.43 -9.16
C PRO A 117 6.17 -4.59 -9.24
N MET A 118 5.16 -4.62 -8.37
CA MET A 118 4.31 -5.80 -8.23
C MET A 118 3.37 -6.02 -9.41
N VAL A 119 2.67 -4.98 -9.84
CA VAL A 119 1.73 -5.09 -10.96
C VAL A 119 2.45 -5.39 -12.27
N PRO A 120 3.50 -4.65 -12.68
CA PRO A 120 4.22 -5.00 -13.91
C PRO A 120 4.83 -6.38 -13.87
N PHE A 121 5.44 -6.77 -12.74
CA PHE A 121 6.05 -8.09 -12.59
C PHE A 121 5.00 -9.19 -12.75
N THR A 122 3.87 -9.07 -12.08
CA THR A 122 2.78 -10.04 -12.15
C THR A 122 2.21 -10.10 -13.56
N MET A 123 2.05 -8.95 -14.22
CA MET A 123 1.57 -8.90 -15.60
C MET A 123 2.51 -9.63 -16.57
N VAL A 124 3.83 -9.42 -16.43
CA VAL A 124 4.80 -10.12 -17.27
C VAL A 124 4.70 -11.64 -17.07
N VAL A 125 4.64 -12.09 -15.81
CA VAL A 125 4.51 -13.52 -15.50
C VAL A 125 3.22 -14.08 -16.09
N LEU A 126 2.11 -13.37 -15.97
CA LEU A 126 0.83 -13.81 -16.52
C LEU A 126 0.83 -13.86 -18.04
N ILE A 127 1.44 -12.87 -18.69
CA ILE A 127 1.55 -12.86 -20.16
C ILE A 127 2.35 -14.07 -20.63
N ILE A 128 3.46 -14.38 -19.97
CA ILE A 128 4.25 -15.55 -20.28
C ILE A 128 3.42 -16.84 -20.07
N THR A 129 2.67 -16.91 -18.97
CA THR A 129 1.83 -18.06 -18.65
C THR A 129 0.77 -18.26 -19.72
N ILE A 130 0.05 -17.19 -20.07
CA ILE A 130 -0.99 -17.24 -21.10
C ILE A 130 -0.39 -17.64 -22.47
N GLY A 131 0.77 -17.08 -22.80
CA GLY A 131 1.47 -17.44 -24.03
C GLY A 131 1.83 -18.93 -24.09
N LYS A 132 2.26 -19.48 -22.96
CA LYS A 132 2.57 -20.92 -22.88
C LYS A 132 1.30 -21.79 -22.99
N LEU A 133 0.21 -21.34 -22.38
CA LEU A 133 -1.06 -22.09 -22.44
C LEU A 133 -1.71 -22.01 -23.83
N ALA A 134 -1.46 -20.94 -24.56
CA ALA A 134 -2.03 -20.75 -25.89
C ALA A 134 -1.30 -21.55 -26.97
N THR A 135 -0.09 -21.99 -26.72
CA THR A 135 0.68 -22.84 -27.64
C THR A 135 0.57 -24.29 -27.22
#